data_b4d9a00d7903aea38fe23435a22a89ff
#
_entry.id   b4d9a00d7903aea38fe23435a22a89ff
#
_cell.length_a   1.000
_cell.length_b   1.000
_cell.length_c   1.000
_cell.angle_alpha   90.00
_cell.angle_beta   90.00
_cell.angle_gamma   90.00
#
_symmetry.space_group_name_H-M   'P 1'
#
loop_
_entity.id
_entity.type
_entity.pdbx_description
1 polymer ?
#
loop_
_entity_poly.entity_id
_entity_poly.type
_entity_poly.pdbx_seq_one_letter_code
_entity_poly.pdbx_strand_id
1 'polypeptide(L)'
;MNSLSPLFRRLAFGLCAAMCISAAHAESVSSYKVGATASGSPFTFLDIKSNSIQGVMVDVAEAVGKAGGFSSQIEQTNFAALIPSLTSGKLDFISAGMLKTEERTKVVDFSAPVYAYGEGLIISADDNGAYPDLTPLKDQVVGVQAGTIFYDQLNKLGIFKEIRTYDSIGEMVRDLSLGRIKAAVGDQPVVAYQIRQKLFKGVKLAPDYQPTNVGEVCLVVRKDDAATLERLNNAIASIKADGTLASILKKWGLDSQARP
;
A
#
# COMPACT_ATOMS: atom_id res chain seq x y z
N MET A 1 3.07 89.63 -41.80
CA MET A 1 2.61 89.13 -43.11
C MET A 1 2.65 87.59 -43.05
N ASN A 2 1.51 86.99 -43.32
CA ASN A 2 1.19 85.58 -43.59
C ASN A 2 1.33 84.61 -42.38
N SER A 3 0.31 84.39 -41.61
CA SER A 3 -0.94 83.58 -41.73
C SER A 3 -0.69 82.25 -42.49
N LEU A 4 -0.67 81.15 -41.74
CA LEU A 4 -1.12 79.85 -42.20
C LEU A 4 -1.57 78.98 -41.03
N SER A 5 -2.74 78.76 -41.06
CA SER A 5 -3.92 78.08 -40.61
C SER A 5 -3.72 76.80 -39.77
N PRO A 6 -4.64 76.58 -38.87
CA PRO A 6 -4.69 75.41 -37.97
C PRO A 6 -5.57 74.32 -38.60
N LEU A 7 -4.98 73.30 -39.11
CA LEU A 7 -5.71 72.11 -39.53
C LEU A 7 -4.77 70.93 -39.49
N PHE A 8 -4.76 70.24 -38.34
CA PHE A 8 -4.57 68.83 -38.22
C PHE A 8 -4.48 68.44 -36.73
N ARG A 9 -5.56 68.74 -36.07
CA ARG A 9 -5.80 68.33 -34.70
C ARG A 9 -7.01 67.40 -34.74
N ARG A 10 -6.87 66.21 -35.22
CA ARG A 10 -7.86 65.15 -35.03
C ARG A 10 -7.25 63.78 -35.32
N LEU A 11 -7.56 62.84 -34.41
CA LEU A 11 -7.44 61.38 -34.46
C LEU A 11 -6.05 60.77 -34.16
N ALA A 12 -5.75 60.72 -32.88
CA ALA A 12 -5.07 59.59 -32.32
C ALA A 12 -5.92 59.07 -31.15
N PHE A 13 -7.09 58.52 -31.45
CA PHE A 13 -7.80 57.64 -30.51
C PHE A 13 -7.09 56.32 -30.56
N GLY A 14 -6.14 56.16 -29.65
CA GLY A 14 -5.44 54.91 -29.42
C GLY A 14 -6.42 53.86 -28.95
N LEU A 15 -6.50 52.80 -29.73
CA LEU A 15 -7.16 51.55 -29.43
C LEU A 15 -6.35 50.85 -28.30
N CYS A 16 -6.69 51.13 -27.04
CA CYS A 16 -6.28 50.31 -25.93
C CYS A 16 -7.03 48.98 -26.03
N ALA A 17 -6.46 48.06 -26.80
CA ALA A 17 -6.83 46.67 -26.72
C ALA A 17 -6.45 46.16 -25.33
N ALA A 18 -7.44 46.08 -24.45
CA ALA A 18 -7.33 45.35 -23.19
C ALA A 18 -7.07 43.88 -23.53
N MET A 19 -5.80 43.48 -23.59
CA MET A 19 -5.41 42.07 -23.51
C MET A 19 -5.84 41.59 -22.12
N CYS A 20 -7.02 40.98 -22.04
CA CYS A 20 -7.39 40.09 -20.95
C CYS A 20 -6.42 38.91 -21.02
N ILE A 21 -5.28 39.00 -20.33
CA ILE A 21 -4.44 37.89 -20.01
C ILE A 21 -5.28 37.03 -19.05
N SER A 22 -6.02 36.07 -19.59
CA SER A 22 -6.55 34.96 -18.82
C SER A 22 -5.34 34.26 -18.26
N ALA A 23 -4.94 34.61 -17.03
CA ALA A 23 -4.03 33.78 -16.26
C ALA A 23 -4.76 32.45 -16.08
N ALA A 24 -4.45 31.50 -16.94
CA ALA A 24 -4.76 30.11 -16.69
C ALA A 24 -4.06 29.78 -15.37
N HIS A 25 -4.82 29.80 -14.28
CA HIS A 25 -4.39 29.17 -13.04
C HIS A 25 -4.22 27.70 -13.39
N ALA A 26 -2.99 27.29 -13.66
CA ALA A 26 -2.63 25.90 -13.57
C ALA A 26 -2.96 25.50 -12.13
N GLU A 27 -4.10 24.85 -11.92
CA GLU A 27 -4.44 24.23 -10.65
C GLU A 27 -3.24 23.36 -10.29
N SER A 28 -2.52 23.74 -9.25
CA SER A 28 -1.41 22.94 -8.77
C SER A 28 -2.01 21.62 -8.30
N VAL A 29 -1.76 20.55 -9.08
CA VAL A 29 -2.18 19.21 -8.70
C VAL A 29 -1.61 18.94 -7.33
N SER A 30 -2.48 18.78 -6.31
CA SER A 30 -2.04 18.47 -4.96
C SER A 30 -1.24 17.16 -4.98
N SER A 31 -0.07 17.16 -4.31
CA SER A 31 0.79 15.98 -4.20
C SER A 31 0.67 15.40 -2.80
N TYR A 32 0.37 14.11 -2.71
CA TYR A 32 0.28 13.36 -1.45
C TYR A 32 1.51 12.48 -1.25
N LYS A 33 2.08 12.50 -0.04
CA LYS A 33 3.13 11.58 0.39
C LYS A 33 2.51 10.26 0.82
N VAL A 34 2.81 9.21 0.08
CA VAL A 34 2.19 7.89 0.22
C VAL A 34 3.17 6.90 0.82
N GLY A 35 2.87 6.40 2.02
CA GLY A 35 3.71 5.40 2.68
C GLY A 35 3.61 4.03 2.02
N ALA A 36 4.75 3.46 1.66
CA ALA A 36 4.88 2.13 1.09
C ALA A 36 6.12 1.41 1.63
N THR A 37 6.16 0.07 1.54
CA THR A 37 7.29 -0.73 2.02
C THR A 37 8.17 -1.22 0.87
N ALA A 38 9.42 -1.59 1.18
CA ALA A 38 10.37 -2.11 0.21
C ALA A 38 10.37 -3.65 0.08
N SER A 39 9.64 -4.39 0.93
CA SER A 39 9.82 -5.83 1.13
C SER A 39 8.57 -6.69 1.01
N GLY A 40 7.42 -6.12 0.67
CA GLY A 40 6.11 -6.81 0.62
C GLY A 40 5.63 -7.16 -0.79
N SER A 41 6.51 -7.65 -1.67
CA SER A 41 6.13 -8.04 -3.04
C SER A 41 5.03 -9.13 -3.06
N PRO A 42 3.94 -8.99 -3.83
CA PRO A 42 3.71 -8.03 -4.92
C PRO A 42 3.04 -6.72 -4.49
N PHE A 43 2.69 -6.52 -3.21
CA PHE A 43 1.97 -5.30 -2.79
C PHE A 43 2.83 -4.06 -2.95
N THR A 44 3.99 -4.01 -2.27
CA THR A 44 4.99 -2.96 -2.44
C THR A 44 6.39 -3.53 -2.25
N PHE A 45 7.31 -3.18 -3.13
CA PHE A 45 8.70 -3.64 -3.06
C PHE A 45 9.64 -2.68 -3.80
N LEU A 46 10.91 -2.68 -3.40
CA LEU A 46 11.95 -1.96 -4.12
C LEU A 46 12.34 -2.74 -5.39
N ASP A 47 12.11 -2.16 -6.54
CA ASP A 47 12.71 -2.64 -7.79
C ASP A 47 14.14 -2.08 -7.91
N ILE A 48 15.12 -2.99 -7.84
CA ILE A 48 16.54 -2.66 -7.86
C ILE A 48 16.96 -2.01 -9.18
N LYS A 49 16.29 -2.34 -10.29
CA LYS A 49 16.65 -1.81 -11.63
C LYS A 49 16.28 -0.35 -11.79
N SER A 50 15.07 0.01 -11.34
CA SER A 50 14.56 1.39 -11.40
C SER A 50 14.88 2.20 -10.15
N ASN A 51 15.36 1.53 -9.08
CA ASN A 51 15.56 2.10 -7.75
C ASN A 51 14.31 2.83 -7.22
N SER A 52 13.14 2.27 -7.49
CA SER A 52 11.84 2.82 -7.08
C SER A 52 10.97 1.76 -6.42
N ILE A 53 10.08 2.19 -5.55
CA ILE A 53 9.07 1.31 -4.98
C ILE A 53 8.01 1.04 -6.05
N GLN A 54 7.70 -0.22 -6.26
CA GLN A 54 6.71 -0.72 -7.21
C GLN A 54 5.76 -1.69 -6.52
N GLY A 55 4.69 -2.10 -7.22
CA GLY A 55 3.77 -3.13 -6.78
C GLY A 55 2.31 -2.74 -6.94
N VAL A 56 1.44 -3.69 -6.58
CA VAL A 56 -0.02 -3.52 -6.66
C VAL A 56 -0.48 -2.23 -6.01
N MET A 57 0.01 -1.97 -4.79
CA MET A 57 -0.47 -0.84 -4.00
C MET A 57 0.10 0.50 -4.47
N VAL A 58 1.22 0.48 -5.20
CA VAL A 58 1.72 1.66 -5.93
C VAL A 58 0.84 1.95 -7.12
N ASP A 59 0.55 0.93 -7.96
CA ASP A 59 -0.37 1.07 -9.10
C ASP A 59 -1.76 1.56 -8.63
N VAL A 60 -2.26 1.05 -7.49
CA VAL A 60 -3.52 1.51 -6.89
C VAL A 60 -3.43 2.98 -6.46
N ALA A 61 -2.35 3.39 -5.78
CA ALA A 61 -2.17 4.78 -5.36
C ALA A 61 -2.11 5.74 -6.55
N GLU A 62 -1.44 5.37 -7.63
CA GLU A 62 -1.38 6.14 -8.87
C GLU A 62 -2.74 6.22 -9.57
N ALA A 63 -3.46 5.10 -9.68
CA ALA A 63 -4.79 5.07 -10.27
C ALA A 63 -5.80 5.90 -9.48
N VAL A 64 -5.77 5.80 -8.15
CA VAL A 64 -6.60 6.59 -7.23
C VAL A 64 -6.22 8.08 -7.33
N GLY A 65 -4.91 8.40 -7.41
CA GLY A 65 -4.45 9.77 -7.64
C GLY A 65 -4.98 10.36 -8.94
N LYS A 66 -4.89 9.62 -10.04
CA LYS A 66 -5.42 10.03 -11.34
C LYS A 66 -6.94 10.25 -11.30
N ALA A 67 -7.69 9.34 -10.69
CA ALA A 67 -9.15 9.45 -10.57
C ALA A 67 -9.57 10.57 -9.61
N GLY A 68 -8.79 10.82 -8.54
CA GLY A 68 -9.04 11.84 -7.51
C GLY A 68 -8.43 13.21 -7.80
N GLY A 69 -7.72 13.39 -8.93
CA GLY A 69 -7.13 14.67 -9.33
C GLY A 69 -5.91 15.09 -8.49
N PHE A 70 -5.08 14.13 -8.05
CA PHE A 70 -3.84 14.38 -7.30
C PHE A 70 -2.69 13.49 -7.77
N SER A 71 -1.45 13.84 -7.42
CA SER A 71 -0.27 13.01 -7.63
C SER A 71 0.15 12.29 -6.35
N SER A 72 0.76 11.11 -6.50
CA SER A 72 1.26 10.30 -5.38
C SER A 72 2.80 10.32 -5.39
N GLN A 73 3.40 10.77 -4.30
CA GLN A 73 4.83 10.66 -4.04
C GLN A 73 5.06 9.48 -3.10
N ILE A 74 5.66 8.41 -3.61
CA ILE A 74 5.86 7.18 -2.82
C ILE A 74 7.06 7.35 -1.89
N GLU A 75 6.80 7.19 -0.58
CA GLU A 75 7.79 7.29 0.50
C GLU A 75 8.03 5.91 1.11
N GLN A 76 9.29 5.45 1.02
CA GLN A 76 9.68 4.18 1.59
C GLN A 76 9.68 4.23 3.13
N THR A 77 9.00 3.31 3.77
CA THR A 77 8.88 3.22 5.23
C THR A 77 8.82 1.76 5.66
N ASN A 78 9.41 1.39 6.81
CA ASN A 78 9.22 0.07 7.39
C ASN A 78 7.77 -0.13 7.81
N PHE A 79 7.24 -1.36 7.69
CA PHE A 79 5.82 -1.63 7.93
C PHE A 79 5.34 -1.17 9.31
N ALA A 80 6.10 -1.46 10.37
CA ALA A 80 5.78 -1.05 11.74
C ALA A 80 5.77 0.48 11.94
N ALA A 81 6.48 1.23 11.09
CA ALA A 81 6.58 2.69 11.16
C ALA A 81 5.53 3.43 10.30
N LEU A 82 4.71 2.71 9.49
CA LEU A 82 3.73 3.34 8.60
C LEU A 82 2.69 4.15 9.36
N ILE A 83 1.98 3.55 10.33
CA ILE A 83 0.97 4.24 11.13
C ILE A 83 1.58 5.39 11.94
N PRO A 84 2.69 5.22 12.69
CA PRO A 84 3.38 6.34 13.35
C PRO A 84 3.78 7.48 12.40
N SER A 85 4.25 7.17 11.20
CA SER A 85 4.60 8.19 10.20
C SER A 85 3.37 8.93 9.66
N LEU A 86 2.25 8.23 9.48
CA LEU A 86 0.98 8.83 9.09
C LEU A 86 0.43 9.76 10.19
N THR A 87 0.36 9.28 11.42
CA THR A 87 -0.21 10.05 12.56
C THR A 87 0.64 11.26 12.93
N SER A 88 1.96 11.21 12.67
CA SER A 88 2.87 12.37 12.86
C SER A 88 2.85 13.36 11.69
N GLY A 89 2.07 13.13 10.63
CA GLY A 89 1.97 14.01 9.47
C GLY A 89 3.14 13.91 8.48
N LYS A 90 4.02 12.92 8.62
CA LYS A 90 5.10 12.65 7.63
C LYS A 90 4.56 12.05 6.34
N LEU A 91 3.44 11.35 6.42
CA LEU A 91 2.70 10.76 5.31
C LEU A 91 1.29 11.34 5.27
N ASP A 92 0.70 11.37 4.09
CA ASP A 92 -0.69 11.81 3.89
C ASP A 92 -1.65 10.61 3.88
N PHE A 93 -1.24 9.50 3.27
CA PHE A 93 -1.94 8.22 3.39
C PHE A 93 -0.96 7.04 3.22
N ILE A 94 -1.42 5.82 3.54
CA ILE A 94 -0.64 4.59 3.39
C ILE A 94 -1.25 3.75 2.27
N SER A 95 -0.40 3.22 1.40
CA SER A 95 -0.73 2.23 0.37
C SER A 95 0.31 1.11 0.39
N ALA A 96 0.14 0.13 1.28
CA ALA A 96 1.16 -0.87 1.58
C ALA A 96 0.61 -2.28 1.86
N GLY A 97 -0.61 -2.61 1.38
CA GLY A 97 -1.22 -3.91 1.67
C GLY A 97 -1.69 -4.07 3.13
N MET A 98 -1.92 -2.95 3.83
CA MET A 98 -2.28 -2.97 5.24
C MET A 98 -3.71 -3.49 5.45
N LEU A 99 -3.86 -4.48 6.31
CA LEU A 99 -5.16 -5.03 6.71
C LEU A 99 -5.87 -4.10 7.69
N LYS A 100 -7.15 -3.87 7.45
CA LYS A 100 -8.04 -3.17 8.37
C LYS A 100 -8.30 -4.04 9.60
N THR A 101 -8.21 -3.44 10.80
CA THR A 101 -8.56 -4.09 12.07
C THR A 101 -9.26 -3.12 13.00
N GLU A 102 -10.03 -3.64 13.94
CA GLU A 102 -10.69 -2.84 14.96
C GLU A 102 -9.69 -2.01 15.78
N GLU A 103 -8.55 -2.60 16.16
CA GLU A 103 -7.51 -1.88 16.92
C GLU A 103 -6.94 -0.70 16.14
N ARG A 104 -6.63 -0.91 14.84
CA ARG A 104 -6.11 0.16 13.99
C ARG A 104 -7.14 1.26 13.75
N THR A 105 -8.44 0.92 13.68
CA THR A 105 -9.50 1.93 13.49
C THR A 105 -9.65 2.89 14.67
N LYS A 106 -9.05 2.59 15.82
CA LYS A 106 -9.00 3.51 16.97
C LYS A 106 -8.08 4.71 16.73
N VAL A 107 -7.08 4.55 15.86
CA VAL A 107 -6.01 5.56 15.66
C VAL A 107 -5.89 6.08 14.22
N VAL A 108 -6.45 5.37 13.25
CA VAL A 108 -6.46 5.74 11.82
C VAL A 108 -7.80 5.39 11.19
N ASP A 109 -8.10 5.97 10.02
CA ASP A 109 -9.28 5.62 9.24
C ASP A 109 -8.88 4.85 7.96
N PHE A 110 -9.79 4.01 7.49
CA PHE A 110 -9.59 3.11 6.36
C PHE A 110 -10.56 3.42 5.24
N SER A 111 -10.06 3.42 4.00
CA SER A 111 -10.87 3.52 2.80
C SER A 111 -11.76 2.28 2.60
N ALA A 112 -12.60 2.32 1.57
CA ALA A 112 -13.19 1.12 1.00
C ALA A 112 -12.07 0.12 0.60
N PRO A 113 -12.31 -1.21 0.76
CA PRO A 113 -11.29 -2.21 0.49
C PRO A 113 -10.95 -2.29 -1.01
N VAL A 114 -9.68 -2.55 -1.31
CA VAL A 114 -9.18 -2.76 -2.67
C VAL A 114 -8.80 -4.22 -2.93
N TYR A 115 -8.59 -5.00 -1.88
CA TYR A 115 -8.25 -6.41 -1.92
C TYR A 115 -8.62 -7.07 -0.58
N ALA A 116 -8.52 -8.41 -0.49
CA ALA A 116 -8.66 -9.13 0.77
C ALA A 116 -7.76 -10.38 0.75
N TYR A 117 -7.18 -10.73 1.90
CA TYR A 117 -6.38 -11.94 2.05
C TYR A 117 -6.30 -12.40 3.51
N GLY A 118 -5.91 -13.67 3.72
CA GLY A 118 -5.59 -14.24 5.01
C GLY A 118 -4.09 -14.49 5.18
N GLU A 119 -3.70 -14.86 6.40
CA GLU A 119 -2.34 -15.30 6.68
C GLU A 119 -2.04 -16.66 6.05
N GLY A 120 -0.74 -16.90 5.82
CA GLY A 120 -0.22 -18.21 5.48
C GLY A 120 0.79 -18.68 6.51
N LEU A 121 0.81 -19.98 6.76
CA LEU A 121 1.85 -20.62 7.56
C LEU A 121 3.01 -21.02 6.65
N ILE A 122 4.19 -20.51 6.95
CA ILE A 122 5.43 -20.76 6.23
C ILE A 122 6.25 -21.78 7.01
N ILE A 123 6.64 -22.84 6.35
CA ILE A 123 7.45 -23.92 6.94
C ILE A 123 8.67 -24.21 6.05
N SER A 124 9.65 -24.95 6.58
CA SER A 124 10.76 -25.46 5.78
C SER A 124 10.22 -26.29 4.61
N ALA A 125 10.87 -26.24 3.45
CA ALA A 125 10.51 -27.05 2.29
C ALA A 125 10.56 -28.57 2.60
N ASP A 126 11.47 -28.97 3.50
CA ASP A 126 11.67 -30.35 3.91
C ASP A 126 10.74 -30.78 5.06
N ASP A 127 9.96 -29.86 5.62
CA ASP A 127 8.99 -30.15 6.67
C ASP A 127 7.74 -30.80 6.07
N ASN A 128 7.46 -32.05 6.47
CA ASN A 128 6.31 -32.84 6.03
C ASN A 128 5.25 -33.00 7.15
N GLY A 129 5.33 -32.17 8.20
CA GLY A 129 4.32 -32.13 9.25
C GLY A 129 2.97 -31.67 8.72
N ALA A 130 1.89 -32.11 9.34
CA ALA A 130 0.54 -31.64 9.11
C ALA A 130 0.26 -30.41 10.00
N TYR A 131 -0.23 -29.35 9.40
CA TYR A 131 -0.49 -28.06 10.05
C TYR A 131 -1.88 -27.52 9.67
N PRO A 132 -2.97 -28.19 10.06
CA PRO A 132 -4.33 -27.67 9.78
C PRO A 132 -4.60 -26.35 10.49
N ASP A 133 -3.92 -26.14 11.62
CA ASP A 133 -3.89 -24.91 12.41
C ASP A 133 -2.51 -24.71 13.07
N LEU A 134 -2.40 -23.82 14.04
CA LEU A 134 -1.14 -23.48 14.72
C LEU A 134 -0.83 -24.39 15.95
N THR A 135 -1.74 -25.28 16.34
CA THR A 135 -1.57 -26.15 17.53
C THR A 135 -0.32 -27.04 17.47
N PRO A 136 0.05 -27.62 16.30
CA PRO A 136 1.27 -28.43 16.20
C PRO A 136 2.56 -27.64 16.48
N LEU A 137 2.51 -26.31 16.51
CA LEU A 137 3.65 -25.44 16.79
C LEU A 137 3.78 -25.10 18.28
N LYS A 138 3.03 -25.78 19.15
CA LYS A 138 3.17 -25.59 20.60
C LYS A 138 4.61 -25.81 21.04
N ASP A 139 5.09 -24.95 21.94
CA ASP A 139 6.47 -24.95 22.48
C ASP A 139 7.57 -24.73 21.42
N GLN A 140 7.21 -24.27 20.21
CA GLN A 140 8.15 -23.94 19.17
C GLN A 140 8.45 -22.43 19.12
N VAL A 141 9.58 -22.07 18.48
CA VAL A 141 9.90 -20.69 18.12
C VAL A 141 9.28 -20.39 16.76
N VAL A 142 8.44 -19.38 16.70
CA VAL A 142 7.76 -18.94 15.47
C VAL A 142 8.14 -17.51 15.11
N GLY A 143 8.12 -17.17 13.82
CA GLY A 143 8.44 -15.87 13.31
C GLY A 143 7.23 -15.10 12.82
N VAL A 144 7.28 -13.76 12.92
CA VAL A 144 6.25 -12.86 12.40
C VAL A 144 6.87 -11.50 12.05
N GLN A 145 6.33 -10.80 11.05
CA GLN A 145 6.78 -9.45 10.76
C GLN A 145 6.24 -8.47 11.82
N ALA A 146 7.13 -7.57 12.29
CA ALA A 146 6.77 -6.55 13.26
C ALA A 146 5.69 -5.60 12.74
N GLY A 147 4.76 -5.22 13.62
CA GLY A 147 3.66 -4.30 13.30
C GLY A 147 2.51 -4.94 12.51
N THR A 148 2.58 -6.24 12.17
CA THR A 148 1.45 -6.97 11.58
C THR A 148 0.46 -7.41 12.64
N ILE A 149 -0.78 -7.67 12.23
CA ILE A 149 -1.83 -8.21 13.11
C ILE A 149 -1.51 -9.63 13.59
N PHE A 150 -0.62 -10.32 12.89
CA PHE A 150 -0.28 -11.72 13.17
C PHE A 150 0.46 -11.88 14.49
N TYR A 151 1.24 -10.87 14.91
CA TYR A 151 1.86 -10.88 16.24
C TYR A 151 0.82 -11.02 17.35
N ASP A 152 -0.23 -10.19 17.31
CA ASP A 152 -1.29 -10.22 18.32
C ASP A 152 -2.09 -11.53 18.29
N GLN A 153 -2.33 -12.07 17.07
CA GLN A 153 -2.98 -13.37 16.90
C GLN A 153 -2.16 -14.49 17.53
N LEU A 154 -0.86 -14.56 17.25
CA LEU A 154 0.04 -15.55 17.83
C LEU A 154 0.15 -15.39 19.34
N ASN A 155 0.28 -14.16 19.83
CA ASN A 155 0.40 -13.86 21.26
C ASN A 155 -0.86 -14.27 22.05
N LYS A 156 -2.05 -14.06 21.50
CA LYS A 156 -3.31 -14.48 22.12
C LYS A 156 -3.44 -15.99 22.29
N LEU A 157 -2.81 -16.77 21.42
CA LEU A 157 -2.81 -18.23 21.55
C LEU A 157 -2.01 -18.73 22.76
N GLY A 158 -0.90 -18.03 23.10
CA GLY A 158 -0.10 -18.33 24.30
C GLY A 158 0.57 -19.70 24.31
N ILE A 159 0.71 -20.37 23.16
CA ILE A 159 1.22 -21.75 23.06
C ILE A 159 2.68 -21.84 22.63
N PHE A 160 3.26 -20.76 22.12
CA PHE A 160 4.60 -20.76 21.55
C PHE A 160 5.68 -20.57 22.63
N LYS A 161 6.85 -21.17 22.41
CA LYS A 161 8.02 -20.93 23.25
C LYS A 161 8.52 -19.49 23.12
N GLU A 162 8.51 -18.96 21.89
CA GLU A 162 8.94 -17.61 21.55
C GLU A 162 8.23 -17.17 20.26
N ILE A 163 7.80 -15.92 20.22
CA ILE A 163 7.34 -15.24 18.99
C ILE A 163 8.42 -14.23 18.62
N ARG A 164 9.21 -14.52 17.59
CA ARG A 164 10.29 -13.66 17.13
C ARG A 164 9.80 -12.71 16.06
N THR A 165 10.04 -11.42 16.26
CA THR A 165 9.65 -10.36 15.32
C THR A 165 10.79 -9.99 14.38
N TYR A 166 10.46 -9.66 13.13
CA TYR A 166 11.39 -9.28 12.08
C TYR A 166 10.94 -8.00 11.38
N ASP A 167 11.87 -7.18 10.92
CA ASP A 167 11.56 -5.96 10.17
C ASP A 167 11.02 -6.25 8.77
N SER A 168 11.41 -7.38 8.19
CA SER A 168 10.96 -7.81 6.86
C SER A 168 10.62 -9.30 6.80
N ILE A 169 9.72 -9.66 5.86
CA ILE A 169 9.40 -11.06 5.56
C ILE A 169 10.65 -11.81 5.07
N GLY A 170 11.54 -11.14 4.33
CA GLY A 170 12.77 -11.75 3.82
C GLY A 170 13.73 -12.22 4.94
N GLU A 171 13.90 -11.40 5.99
CA GLU A 171 14.70 -11.77 7.17
C GLU A 171 14.07 -12.96 7.91
N MET A 172 12.76 -12.92 8.11
CA MET A 172 12.00 -13.98 8.73
C MET A 172 12.13 -15.31 7.97
N VAL A 173 11.98 -15.30 6.64
CA VAL A 173 12.14 -16.49 5.78
C VAL A 173 13.58 -16.99 5.80
N ARG A 174 14.57 -16.11 5.85
CA ARG A 174 15.98 -16.50 6.00
C ARG A 174 16.22 -17.26 7.30
N ASP A 175 15.72 -16.77 8.42
CA ASP A 175 15.88 -17.47 9.71
C ASP A 175 15.13 -18.81 9.74
N LEU A 176 13.97 -18.89 9.08
CA LEU A 176 13.26 -20.15 8.88
C LEU A 176 14.08 -21.16 8.05
N SER A 177 14.66 -20.73 6.92
CA SER A 177 15.47 -21.58 6.06
C SER A 177 16.76 -22.06 6.72
N LEU A 178 17.26 -21.33 7.73
CA LEU A 178 18.41 -21.68 8.55
C LEU A 178 18.04 -22.53 9.78
N GLY A 179 16.75 -22.86 9.97
CA GLY A 179 16.28 -23.64 11.13
C GLY A 179 16.34 -22.89 12.47
N ARG A 180 16.47 -21.56 12.47
CA ARG A 180 16.49 -20.72 13.69
C ARG A 180 15.11 -20.51 14.29
N ILE A 181 14.08 -20.66 13.47
CA ILE A 181 12.66 -20.70 13.84
C ILE A 181 12.02 -21.93 13.19
N LYS A 182 11.00 -22.49 13.81
CA LYS A 182 10.31 -23.68 13.32
C LYS A 182 9.34 -23.38 12.18
N ALA A 183 8.63 -22.26 12.28
CA ALA A 183 7.66 -21.80 11.30
C ALA A 183 7.54 -20.28 11.35
N ALA A 184 6.88 -19.70 10.37
CA ALA A 184 6.57 -18.28 10.34
C ALA A 184 5.14 -18.04 9.86
N VAL A 185 4.53 -16.94 10.32
CA VAL A 185 3.20 -16.50 9.88
C VAL A 185 3.33 -15.18 9.17
N GLY A 186 2.73 -15.06 7.99
CA GLY A 186 2.79 -13.87 7.17
C GLY A 186 1.71 -13.80 6.11
N ASP A 187 1.70 -12.72 5.36
CA ASP A 187 0.73 -12.47 4.27
C ASP A 187 0.80 -13.57 3.21
N GLN A 188 -0.22 -14.40 3.14
CA GLN A 188 -0.25 -15.54 2.21
C GLN A 188 0.06 -15.14 0.76
N PRO A 189 -0.53 -14.09 0.16
CA PRO A 189 -0.24 -13.72 -1.23
C PRO A 189 1.19 -13.22 -1.44
N VAL A 190 1.80 -12.58 -0.42
CA VAL A 190 3.20 -12.13 -0.48
C VAL A 190 4.14 -13.34 -0.55
N VAL A 191 3.96 -14.28 0.37
CA VAL A 191 4.78 -15.48 0.44
C VAL A 191 4.59 -16.34 -0.81
N ALA A 192 3.35 -16.59 -1.22
CA ALA A 192 3.04 -17.36 -2.43
C ALA A 192 3.67 -16.75 -3.69
N TYR A 193 3.59 -15.41 -3.83
CA TYR A 193 4.20 -14.71 -4.95
C TYR A 193 5.72 -14.88 -4.97
N GLN A 194 6.38 -14.66 -3.85
CA GLN A 194 7.85 -14.72 -3.77
C GLN A 194 8.40 -16.13 -3.93
N ILE A 195 7.68 -17.16 -3.46
CA ILE A 195 8.01 -18.56 -3.75
C ILE A 195 7.87 -18.85 -5.26
N ARG A 196 6.78 -18.45 -5.91
CA ARG A 196 6.59 -18.59 -7.37
C ARG A 196 7.70 -17.92 -8.17
N GLN A 197 8.15 -16.75 -7.73
CA GLN A 197 9.25 -16.01 -8.35
C GLN A 197 10.63 -16.58 -8.00
N LYS A 198 10.71 -17.66 -7.20
CA LYS A 198 11.96 -18.27 -6.73
C LYS A 198 12.86 -17.33 -5.91
N LEU A 199 12.27 -16.30 -5.33
CA LEU A 199 12.96 -15.37 -4.44
C LEU A 199 13.12 -15.97 -3.04
N PHE A 200 12.12 -16.70 -2.55
CA PHE A 200 12.20 -17.48 -1.32
C PHE A 200 12.53 -18.93 -1.67
N LYS A 201 13.64 -19.44 -1.10
CA LYS A 201 14.13 -20.80 -1.29
C LYS A 201 14.15 -21.55 0.04
N GLY A 202 14.02 -22.87 -0.02
CA GLY A 202 14.07 -23.72 1.18
C GLY A 202 12.84 -23.60 2.08
N VAL A 203 11.78 -22.95 1.62
CA VAL A 203 10.52 -22.80 2.37
C VAL A 203 9.32 -23.06 1.46
N LYS A 204 8.19 -23.37 2.06
CA LYS A 204 6.90 -23.53 1.41
C LYS A 204 5.77 -23.02 2.31
N LEU A 205 4.63 -22.72 1.74
CA LEU A 205 3.39 -22.58 2.51
C LEU A 205 2.93 -23.98 2.94
N ALA A 206 2.49 -24.12 4.18
CA ALA A 206 1.88 -25.35 4.66
C ALA A 206 0.58 -25.60 3.87
N PRO A 207 0.46 -26.75 3.16
CA PRO A 207 -0.61 -26.93 2.18
C PRO A 207 -1.98 -27.15 2.79
N ASP A 208 -2.03 -27.62 4.02
CA ASP A 208 -3.23 -27.94 4.79
C ASP A 208 -3.65 -26.82 5.76
N TYR A 209 -2.82 -25.78 5.91
CA TYR A 209 -3.12 -24.65 6.77
C TYR A 209 -4.29 -23.81 6.22
N GLN A 210 -5.25 -23.56 7.11
CA GLN A 210 -6.36 -22.67 6.82
C GLN A 210 -6.18 -21.34 7.56
N PRO A 211 -6.25 -20.20 6.86
CA PRO A 211 -6.16 -18.90 7.51
C PRO A 211 -7.28 -18.72 8.53
N THR A 212 -6.95 -18.15 9.66
CA THR A 212 -7.92 -17.92 10.76
C THR A 212 -8.93 -16.83 10.39
N ASN A 213 -8.47 -15.82 9.63
CA ASN A 213 -9.30 -14.72 9.20
C ASN A 213 -8.84 -14.20 7.83
N VAL A 214 -9.82 -13.75 7.04
CA VAL A 214 -9.56 -12.98 5.83
C VAL A 214 -9.83 -11.51 6.14
N GLY A 215 -8.81 -10.68 5.97
CA GLY A 215 -8.88 -9.26 6.25
C GLY A 215 -8.94 -8.41 4.98
N GLU A 216 -9.52 -7.23 5.08
CA GLU A 216 -9.63 -6.25 4.00
C GLU A 216 -8.35 -5.41 3.91
N VAL A 217 -7.79 -5.30 2.71
CA VAL A 217 -6.72 -4.36 2.37
C VAL A 217 -7.32 -3.03 1.94
N CYS A 218 -6.95 -1.97 2.64
CA CYS A 218 -7.45 -0.64 2.40
C CYS A 218 -6.29 0.37 2.28
N LEU A 219 -6.57 1.54 1.71
CA LEU A 219 -5.74 2.72 1.91
C LEU A 219 -6.03 3.28 3.32
N VAL A 220 -5.03 3.87 3.95
CA VAL A 220 -5.15 4.32 5.34
C VAL A 220 -4.86 5.81 5.43
N VAL A 221 -5.72 6.55 6.10
CA VAL A 221 -5.59 8.00 6.34
C VAL A 221 -5.53 8.29 7.83
N ARG A 222 -5.10 9.50 8.19
CA ARG A 222 -5.16 9.96 9.58
C ARG A 222 -6.58 9.87 10.11
N LYS A 223 -6.70 9.66 11.41
CA LYS A 223 -7.98 9.71 12.10
C LYS A 223 -8.63 11.07 11.88
N ASP A 224 -9.94 11.05 11.57
CA ASP A 224 -10.76 12.25 11.34
C ASP A 224 -10.36 13.11 10.11
N ASP A 225 -9.53 12.60 9.21
CA ASP A 225 -9.24 13.22 7.90
C ASP A 225 -10.32 12.84 6.87
N ALA A 226 -11.55 13.31 7.13
CA ALA A 226 -12.72 12.98 6.34
C ALA A 226 -12.59 13.42 4.87
N ALA A 227 -11.93 14.56 4.60
CA ALA A 227 -11.76 15.06 3.24
C ALA A 227 -10.87 14.15 2.38
N THR A 228 -9.73 13.71 2.92
CA THR A 228 -8.85 12.77 2.22
C THR A 228 -9.55 11.41 2.08
N LEU A 229 -10.21 10.92 3.12
CA LEU A 229 -10.93 9.64 3.08
C LEU A 229 -12.03 9.62 2.02
N GLU A 230 -12.84 10.67 1.93
CA GLU A 230 -13.90 10.81 0.92
C GLU A 230 -13.32 10.83 -0.49
N ARG A 231 -12.25 11.62 -0.72
CA ARG A 231 -11.56 11.69 -2.01
C ARG A 231 -11.04 10.33 -2.44
N LEU A 232 -10.38 9.59 -1.53
CA LEU A 232 -9.88 8.24 -1.81
C LEU A 232 -11.04 7.27 -2.11
N ASN A 233 -12.13 7.30 -1.34
CA ASN A 233 -13.28 6.42 -1.55
C ASN A 233 -13.97 6.65 -2.90
N ASN A 234 -14.16 7.92 -3.30
CA ASN A 234 -14.73 8.26 -4.60
C ASN A 234 -13.83 7.79 -5.74
N ALA A 235 -12.51 7.96 -5.61
CA ALA A 235 -11.55 7.48 -6.59
C ALA A 235 -11.52 5.94 -6.65
N ILE A 236 -11.56 5.24 -5.51
CA ILE A 236 -11.64 3.77 -5.44
C ILE A 236 -12.92 3.27 -6.11
N ALA A 237 -14.06 3.92 -5.87
CA ALA A 237 -15.31 3.57 -6.53
C ALA A 237 -15.21 3.70 -8.06
N SER A 238 -14.56 4.78 -8.54
CA SER A 238 -14.33 5.00 -9.98
C SER A 238 -13.47 3.90 -10.60
N ILE A 239 -12.29 3.59 -10.01
CA ILE A 239 -11.38 2.56 -10.55
C ILE A 239 -11.92 1.13 -10.42
N LYS A 240 -12.89 0.90 -9.53
CA LYS A 240 -13.65 -0.36 -9.48
C LYS A 240 -14.66 -0.45 -10.62
N ALA A 241 -15.41 0.63 -10.83
CA ALA A 241 -16.47 0.67 -11.82
C ALA A 241 -15.95 0.56 -13.26
N ASP A 242 -14.81 1.18 -13.57
CA ASP A 242 -14.21 1.16 -14.92
C ASP A 242 -13.29 -0.06 -15.18
N GLY A 243 -13.09 -0.95 -14.18
CA GLY A 243 -12.28 -2.16 -14.30
C GLY A 243 -10.77 -1.92 -14.12
N THR A 244 -10.32 -0.71 -13.83
CA THR A 244 -8.91 -0.38 -13.59
C THR A 244 -8.33 -1.20 -12.44
N LEU A 245 -9.05 -1.30 -11.31
CA LEU A 245 -8.61 -2.11 -10.17
C LEU A 245 -8.47 -3.59 -10.54
N ALA A 246 -9.42 -4.16 -11.26
CA ALA A 246 -9.36 -5.55 -11.72
C ALA A 246 -8.14 -5.79 -12.63
N SER A 247 -7.84 -4.84 -13.52
CA SER A 247 -6.67 -4.89 -14.40
C SER A 247 -5.35 -4.83 -13.63
N ILE A 248 -5.27 -3.99 -12.58
CA ILE A 248 -4.11 -3.91 -11.68
C ILE A 248 -3.91 -5.25 -10.96
N LEU A 249 -4.95 -5.81 -10.35
CA LEU A 249 -4.88 -7.10 -9.65
C LEU A 249 -4.43 -8.22 -10.60
N LYS A 250 -4.96 -8.27 -11.80
CA LYS A 250 -4.58 -9.23 -12.84
C LYS A 250 -3.12 -9.08 -13.27
N LYS A 251 -2.63 -7.86 -13.49
CA LYS A 251 -1.22 -7.56 -13.81
C LYS A 251 -0.26 -8.24 -12.81
N TRP A 252 -0.64 -8.28 -11.56
CA TRP A 252 0.17 -8.82 -10.46
C TRP A 252 -0.19 -10.27 -10.07
N GLY A 253 -1.13 -10.92 -10.78
CA GLY A 253 -1.54 -12.30 -10.53
C GLY A 253 -2.30 -12.49 -9.22
N LEU A 254 -3.09 -11.50 -8.82
CA LEU A 254 -3.94 -11.51 -7.62
C LEU A 254 -5.44 -11.67 -7.95
N ASP A 255 -5.81 -11.74 -9.22
CA ASP A 255 -7.19 -11.85 -9.69
C ASP A 255 -7.89 -13.15 -9.27
N SER A 256 -7.14 -14.24 -9.14
CA SER A 256 -7.69 -15.55 -8.76
C SER A 256 -7.93 -15.75 -7.26
N GLN A 257 -7.45 -14.82 -6.41
CA GLN A 257 -7.55 -14.90 -4.95
C GLN A 257 -8.52 -13.87 -4.34
N ALA A 258 -9.07 -12.98 -5.17
CA ALA A 258 -10.10 -12.03 -4.75
C ALA A 258 -11.45 -12.76 -4.62
N ARG A 259 -11.60 -13.62 -3.62
CA ARG A 259 -12.92 -14.07 -3.18
C ARG A 259 -13.34 -13.23 -1.99
N PRO A 260 -14.53 -12.61 -2.06
CA PRO A 260 -15.10 -11.87 -0.94
C PRO A 260 -15.40 -12.77 0.24
#